data_e903f8a011cfaa63a2a5137f814fe62a
#
_entry.id   e903f8a011cfaa63a2a5137f814fe62a
#
_cell.length_a   1.000
_cell.length_b   1.000
_cell.length_c   1.000
_cell.angle_alpha   90.00
_cell.angle_beta   90.00
_cell.angle_gamma   90.00
#
_symmetry.space_group_name_H-M   'P 1'
#
loop_
_entity.id
_entity.type
_entity.pdbx_description
1 polymer ?
#
loop_
_entity_poly.entity_id
_entity_poly.type
_entity_poly.pdbx_seq_one_letter_code
_entity_poly.pdbx_strand_id
1 'polypeptide(L)'
;MVFIPNYSGFVEAQSSKPVTNVSNLALSEDMKNVNLQNKTVQYFEDAQGYLVYPVSSSDSQGKLPAVVMIHEWWGVNQNIKDMANLLAKQGFVVLAADLYHGKVADNPQRAMELVQMARNNQNNSIANLQGAVKYLSLAPNVDSTKITSLGWCFGGGQSLQLALNSQEHPLAATILYYGTPLVTDKQSLSKIKWPVLGIFGDKDEAIPMGEVNQFRTSLNQSGIINEIHIYNGVGHAFANPSGDNYAPKETADAWQKTLSFLKKYVIET
;
A
#
# COMPACT_ATOMS: atom_id res chain seq x y z
N MET A 1 -21.10 -5.16 -20.21
CA MET A 1 -21.21 -6.44 -19.47
C MET A 1 -19.90 -6.58 -18.70
N VAL A 2 -19.90 -6.19 -17.42
CA VAL A 2 -18.70 -6.20 -16.60
C VAL A 2 -18.46 -7.63 -16.11
N PHE A 3 -17.35 -8.22 -16.49
CA PHE A 3 -16.92 -9.52 -15.97
C PHE A 3 -16.64 -9.37 -14.47
N ILE A 4 -17.48 -9.97 -13.63
CA ILE A 4 -17.23 -10.13 -12.20
C ILE A 4 -16.42 -11.43 -12.07
N PRO A 5 -15.15 -11.41 -11.61
CA PRO A 5 -14.43 -12.63 -11.30
C PRO A 5 -15.19 -13.38 -10.19
N ASN A 6 -15.37 -14.66 -10.39
CA ASN A 6 -16.11 -15.52 -9.46
C ASN A 6 -15.22 -15.82 -8.24
N TYR A 7 -15.45 -15.13 -7.13
CA TYR A 7 -14.69 -15.27 -5.86
C TYR A 7 -15.15 -16.47 -5.01
N SER A 8 -15.72 -17.51 -5.61
CA SER A 8 -16.22 -18.69 -4.89
C SER A 8 -15.13 -19.55 -4.22
N GLY A 9 -13.84 -19.21 -4.33
CA GLY A 9 -12.71 -19.93 -3.72
C GLY A 9 -12.18 -19.35 -2.40
N PHE A 10 -12.74 -18.26 -1.88
CA PHE A 10 -12.18 -17.54 -0.71
C PHE A 10 -12.98 -17.71 0.59
N VAL A 11 -13.70 -18.80 0.76
CA VAL A 11 -14.46 -19.06 1.99
C VAL A 11 -13.74 -20.12 2.82
N GLU A 12 -12.65 -19.71 3.50
CA GLU A 12 -12.23 -20.40 4.72
C GLU A 12 -12.16 -19.39 5.88
N ALA A 13 -12.78 -19.79 6.97
CA ALA A 13 -12.95 -18.97 8.16
C ALA A 13 -11.58 -18.64 8.79
N GLN A 14 -11.28 -17.37 8.94
CA GLN A 14 -10.20 -16.97 9.82
C GLN A 14 -10.54 -17.38 11.26
N SER A 15 -9.91 -18.49 11.71
CA SER A 15 -9.79 -18.74 13.14
C SER A 15 -8.98 -17.60 13.75
N SER A 16 -9.32 -17.16 14.96
CA SER A 16 -8.58 -16.18 15.75
C SER A 16 -7.18 -16.73 16.12
N LYS A 17 -6.30 -16.84 15.14
CA LYS A 17 -4.87 -17.09 15.41
C LYS A 17 -4.30 -15.80 16.01
N PRO A 18 -3.49 -15.88 17.07
CA PRO A 18 -2.78 -14.71 17.58
C PRO A 18 -1.96 -14.10 16.42
N VAL A 19 -2.08 -12.79 16.23
CA VAL A 19 -1.32 -12.03 15.24
C VAL A 19 0.15 -12.40 15.38
N THR A 20 0.67 -13.17 14.44
CA THR A 20 2.09 -13.47 14.39
C THR A 20 2.82 -12.16 14.09
N ASN A 21 3.56 -11.74 15.06
CA ASN A 21 4.17 -10.43 15.21
C ASN A 21 4.92 -10.02 13.92
N VAL A 22 4.49 -8.94 13.27
CA VAL A 22 5.23 -8.26 12.17
C VAL A 22 6.65 -7.83 12.58
N SER A 23 6.99 -7.91 13.88
CA SER A 23 8.34 -7.68 14.43
C SER A 23 9.43 -8.62 13.88
N ASN A 24 9.07 -9.67 13.14
CA ASN A 24 10.03 -10.53 12.42
C ASN A 24 10.51 -9.93 11.07
N LEU A 25 9.93 -8.83 10.61
CA LEU A 25 10.51 -8.05 9.53
C LEU A 25 11.71 -7.31 10.11
N ALA A 26 12.93 -7.76 9.77
CA ALA A 26 14.19 -7.38 10.38
C ALA A 26 14.37 -5.85 10.50
N LEU A 27 14.10 -5.32 11.68
CA LEU A 27 14.55 -3.98 12.08
C LEU A 27 15.99 -4.08 12.56
N SER A 28 16.86 -3.18 12.12
CA SER A 28 18.16 -2.98 12.78
C SER A 28 17.95 -2.59 14.24
N GLU A 29 18.93 -2.86 15.11
CA GLU A 29 18.82 -2.51 16.54
C GLU A 29 18.53 -1.01 16.75
N ASP A 30 19.12 -0.14 15.93
CA ASP A 30 18.91 1.31 15.99
C ASP A 30 17.45 1.70 15.72
N MET A 31 16.74 0.95 14.86
CA MET A 31 15.33 1.22 14.51
C MET A 31 14.35 0.70 15.56
N LYS A 32 14.76 -0.24 16.41
CA LYS A 32 13.91 -0.73 17.52
C LYS A 32 13.62 0.37 18.53
N ASN A 33 14.54 1.30 18.70
CA ASN A 33 14.48 2.38 19.69
C ASN A 33 13.93 3.71 19.16
N VAL A 34 13.44 3.75 17.91
CA VAL A 34 12.81 4.96 17.34
C VAL A 34 11.49 5.23 18.04
N ASN A 35 11.40 6.39 18.73
CA ASN A 35 10.14 6.86 19.31
C ASN A 35 9.18 7.30 18.20
N LEU A 36 7.96 6.80 18.25
CA LEU A 36 6.91 7.16 17.30
C LEU A 36 5.83 7.99 17.98
N GLN A 37 5.32 8.97 17.27
CA GLN A 37 4.06 9.63 17.60
C GLN A 37 3.00 9.19 16.61
N ASN A 38 1.81 8.87 17.10
CA ASN A 38 0.67 8.53 16.27
C ASN A 38 -0.59 9.27 16.72
N LYS A 39 -1.51 9.46 15.78
CA LYS A 39 -2.81 10.04 16.02
C LYS A 39 -3.79 9.69 14.91
N THR A 40 -5.09 9.68 15.23
CA THR A 40 -6.14 9.68 14.23
C THR A 40 -6.32 11.10 13.69
N VAL A 41 -6.39 11.26 12.38
CA VAL A 41 -6.54 12.55 11.71
C VAL A 41 -7.67 12.50 10.70
N GLN A 42 -8.49 13.54 10.67
CA GLN A 42 -9.44 13.76 9.59
C GLN A 42 -8.69 14.44 8.43
N TYR A 43 -8.65 13.80 7.27
CA TYR A 43 -7.87 14.27 6.14
C TYR A 43 -8.72 14.49 4.86
N PHE A 44 -9.90 13.91 4.81
CA PHE A 44 -10.84 14.04 3.69
C PHE A 44 -12.27 13.81 4.20
N GLU A 45 -13.19 14.76 3.98
CA GLU A 45 -14.59 14.66 4.46
C GLU A 45 -14.64 14.12 5.91
N ASP A 46 -15.33 12.99 6.15
CA ASP A 46 -15.42 12.29 7.43
C ASP A 46 -14.40 11.14 7.57
N ALA A 47 -13.55 10.92 6.57
CA ALA A 47 -12.53 9.87 6.61
C ALA A 47 -11.43 10.19 7.64
N GLN A 48 -11.15 9.23 8.50
CA GLN A 48 -10.19 9.33 9.58
C GLN A 48 -9.05 8.32 9.40
N GLY A 49 -7.87 8.83 9.01
CA GLY A 49 -6.68 8.01 8.85
C GLY A 49 -5.85 7.87 10.11
N TYR A 50 -5.05 6.82 10.16
CA TYR A 50 -4.02 6.63 11.17
C TYR A 50 -2.71 7.25 10.69
N LEU A 51 -2.30 8.36 11.32
CA LEU A 51 -1.06 9.06 11.05
C LEU A 51 0.00 8.64 12.07
N VAL A 52 1.20 8.26 11.60
CA VAL A 52 2.34 7.94 12.47
C VAL A 52 3.63 8.47 11.85
N TYR A 53 4.55 8.93 12.70
CA TYR A 53 5.85 9.47 12.30
C TYR A 53 6.88 9.37 13.44
N PRO A 54 8.19 9.32 13.10
CA PRO A 54 9.24 9.33 14.11
C PRO A 54 9.35 10.69 14.80
N VAL A 55 9.58 10.67 16.12
CA VAL A 55 9.86 11.87 16.90
C VAL A 55 11.37 12.03 17.00
N SER A 56 11.88 13.14 16.49
CA SER A 56 13.28 13.52 16.70
C SER A 56 13.44 14.23 18.03
N SER A 57 14.55 13.96 18.70
CA SER A 57 14.97 14.71 19.90
C SER A 57 15.63 16.05 19.56
N SER A 58 15.84 16.37 18.27
CA SER A 58 16.46 17.61 17.82
C SER A 58 15.51 18.42 16.93
N ASP A 59 15.40 19.73 17.18
CA ASP A 59 14.62 20.68 16.37
C ASP A 59 15.19 20.88 14.94
N SER A 60 16.30 20.22 14.61
CA SER A 60 17.03 20.36 13.35
C SER A 60 16.74 19.26 12.32
N GLN A 61 15.77 18.39 12.56
CA GLN A 61 15.42 17.36 11.57
C GLN A 61 14.74 18.03 10.36
N GLY A 62 15.32 17.84 9.17
CA GLY A 62 14.72 18.28 7.91
C GLY A 62 13.36 17.61 7.67
N LYS A 63 12.66 18.04 6.63
CA LYS A 63 11.39 17.43 6.22
C LYS A 63 11.58 15.97 5.84
N LEU A 64 10.65 15.13 6.23
CA LEU A 64 10.67 13.69 6.01
C LEU A 64 9.89 13.29 4.74
N PRO A 65 10.29 12.20 4.06
CA PRO A 65 9.46 11.59 3.04
C PRO A 65 8.18 11.04 3.67
N ALA A 66 7.11 10.93 2.86
CA ALA A 66 5.83 10.45 3.37
C ALA A 66 5.23 9.32 2.51
N VAL A 67 4.36 8.53 3.13
CA VAL A 67 3.65 7.43 2.47
C VAL A 67 2.16 7.52 2.76
N VAL A 68 1.34 7.53 1.71
CA VAL A 68 -0.07 7.19 1.77
C VAL A 68 -0.14 5.66 1.72
N MET A 69 -0.43 5.05 2.87
CA MET A 69 -0.56 3.61 3.01
C MET A 69 -2.02 3.21 2.86
N ILE A 70 -2.30 2.22 2.01
CA ILE A 70 -3.66 1.85 1.66
C ILE A 70 -3.93 0.41 2.10
N HIS A 71 -4.95 0.26 2.93
CA HIS A 71 -5.31 -0.99 3.58
C HIS A 71 -5.78 -2.07 2.60
N GLU A 72 -5.70 -3.32 3.01
CA GLU A 72 -6.33 -4.46 2.35
C GLU A 72 -7.87 -4.38 2.46
N TRP A 73 -8.56 -5.41 2.07
CA TRP A 73 -10.03 -5.46 2.12
C TRP A 73 -10.65 -5.39 3.53
N TRP A 74 -9.83 -5.52 4.59
CA TRP A 74 -10.28 -5.48 5.98
C TRP A 74 -10.54 -4.07 6.54
N GLY A 75 -10.02 -3.01 5.91
CA GLY A 75 -9.99 -1.65 6.46
C GLY A 75 -8.72 -1.35 7.24
N VAL A 76 -8.68 -0.21 7.94
CA VAL A 76 -7.52 0.22 8.74
C VAL A 76 -7.48 -0.57 10.06
N ASN A 77 -7.18 -1.86 9.95
CA ASN A 77 -7.04 -2.77 11.07
C ASN A 77 -5.66 -2.69 11.74
N GLN A 78 -5.42 -3.52 12.78
CA GLN A 78 -4.16 -3.50 13.53
C GLN A 78 -2.96 -3.87 12.65
N ASN A 79 -3.09 -4.82 11.70
CA ASN A 79 -2.00 -5.18 10.79
C ASN A 79 -1.50 -3.96 9.97
N ILE A 80 -2.42 -3.17 9.42
CA ILE A 80 -2.07 -1.95 8.66
C ILE A 80 -1.40 -0.91 9.56
N LYS A 81 -1.87 -0.74 10.80
CA LYS A 81 -1.22 0.16 11.77
C LYS A 81 0.18 -0.31 12.14
N ASP A 82 0.39 -1.61 12.29
CA ASP A 82 1.70 -2.18 12.58
C ASP A 82 2.67 -2.00 11.40
N MET A 83 2.21 -2.17 10.16
CA MET A 83 2.99 -1.89 8.96
C MET A 83 3.32 -0.40 8.84
N ALA A 84 2.39 0.49 9.18
CA ALA A 84 2.62 1.93 9.22
C ALA A 84 3.70 2.29 10.27
N ASN A 85 3.62 1.69 11.46
CA ASN A 85 4.63 1.87 12.50
C ASN A 85 6.01 1.38 12.06
N LEU A 86 6.09 0.23 11.38
CA LEU A 86 7.34 -0.29 10.84
C LEU A 86 7.98 0.67 9.84
N LEU A 87 7.17 1.23 8.93
CA LEU A 87 7.66 2.16 7.94
C LEU A 87 8.03 3.52 8.55
N ALA A 88 7.29 3.97 9.58
CA ALA A 88 7.64 5.18 10.31
C ALA A 88 8.99 5.06 11.03
N LYS A 89 9.34 3.88 11.56
CA LYS A 89 10.67 3.61 12.13
C LYS A 89 11.80 3.72 11.10
N GLN A 90 11.49 3.64 9.80
CA GLN A 90 12.43 3.86 8.71
C GLN A 90 12.59 5.36 8.33
N GLY A 91 11.96 6.27 9.08
CA GLY A 91 12.08 7.71 8.85
C GLY A 91 10.98 8.30 7.95
N PHE A 92 9.86 7.63 7.77
CA PHE A 92 8.74 8.13 6.98
C PHE A 92 7.62 8.69 7.85
N VAL A 93 6.94 9.72 7.35
CA VAL A 93 5.60 10.09 7.83
C VAL A 93 4.60 9.21 7.10
N VAL A 94 3.81 8.41 7.82
CA VAL A 94 2.88 7.45 7.21
C VAL A 94 1.45 7.80 7.58
N LEU A 95 0.61 7.99 6.57
CA LEU A 95 -0.83 8.12 6.72
C LEU A 95 -1.51 6.86 6.15
N ALA A 96 -2.00 5.98 7.03
CA ALA A 96 -2.87 4.90 6.61
C ALA A 96 -4.26 5.49 6.31
N ALA A 97 -4.56 5.59 5.01
CA ALA A 97 -5.80 6.16 4.52
C ALA A 97 -6.98 5.21 4.75
N ASP A 98 -8.12 5.76 5.14
CA ASP A 98 -9.34 5.01 5.41
C ASP A 98 -10.35 5.20 4.27
N LEU A 99 -10.51 4.17 3.44
CA LEU A 99 -11.47 4.13 2.34
C LEU A 99 -12.87 3.64 2.77
N TYR A 100 -13.03 3.30 4.06
CA TYR A 100 -14.26 2.70 4.59
C TYR A 100 -14.95 3.54 5.67
N HIS A 101 -14.51 4.79 5.85
CA HIS A 101 -15.11 5.74 6.81
C HIS A 101 -15.24 5.14 8.22
N GLY A 102 -14.13 4.66 8.77
CA GLY A 102 -14.03 4.09 10.12
C GLY A 102 -14.47 2.63 10.24
N LYS A 103 -14.93 2.01 9.15
CA LYS A 103 -15.39 0.61 9.20
C LYS A 103 -14.22 -0.35 9.02
N VAL A 104 -14.20 -1.39 9.86
CA VAL A 104 -13.26 -2.52 9.79
C VAL A 104 -14.08 -3.79 9.70
N ALA A 105 -13.74 -4.65 8.76
CA ALA A 105 -14.42 -5.93 8.60
C ALA A 105 -13.87 -6.94 9.62
N ASP A 106 -14.78 -7.72 10.20
CA ASP A 106 -14.50 -8.80 11.14
C ASP A 106 -14.69 -10.20 10.51
N ASN A 107 -15.20 -10.24 9.29
CA ASN A 107 -15.41 -11.46 8.52
C ASN A 107 -15.29 -11.18 7.00
N PRO A 108 -15.06 -12.22 6.17
CA PRO A 108 -14.89 -12.07 4.72
C PRO A 108 -16.10 -11.49 3.99
N GLN A 109 -17.31 -11.82 4.41
CA GLN A 109 -18.53 -11.28 3.79
C GLN A 109 -18.58 -9.76 3.97
N ARG A 110 -18.33 -9.28 5.19
CA ARG A 110 -18.29 -7.84 5.48
C ARG A 110 -17.16 -7.13 4.73
N ALA A 111 -15.99 -7.76 4.63
CA ALA A 111 -14.88 -7.23 3.86
C ALA A 111 -15.25 -7.05 2.37
N MET A 112 -15.92 -8.04 1.78
CA MET A 112 -16.37 -7.97 0.38
C MET A 112 -17.42 -6.85 0.16
N GLU A 113 -18.37 -6.67 1.09
CA GLU A 113 -19.35 -5.58 1.04
C GLU A 113 -18.65 -4.20 1.04
N LEU A 114 -17.65 -4.04 1.90
CA LEU A 114 -16.89 -2.78 2.00
C LEU A 114 -16.06 -2.51 0.73
N VAL A 115 -15.42 -3.53 0.17
CA VAL A 115 -14.72 -3.40 -1.12
C VAL A 115 -15.67 -2.99 -2.23
N GLN A 116 -16.85 -3.64 -2.31
CA GLN A 116 -17.84 -3.29 -3.35
C GLN A 116 -18.37 -1.88 -3.17
N MET A 117 -18.62 -1.44 -1.93
CA MET A 117 -19.01 -0.07 -1.64
C MET A 117 -17.98 0.94 -2.14
N ALA A 118 -16.69 0.71 -1.86
CA ALA A 118 -15.61 1.57 -2.31
C ALA A 118 -15.44 1.54 -3.84
N ARG A 119 -15.55 0.37 -4.47
CA ARG A 119 -15.48 0.21 -5.94
C ARG A 119 -16.65 0.87 -6.66
N ASN A 120 -17.86 0.78 -6.12
CA ASN A 120 -19.04 1.44 -6.68
C ASN A 120 -18.93 2.98 -6.61
N ASN A 121 -18.11 3.48 -5.67
CA ASN A 121 -17.80 4.90 -5.49
C ASN A 121 -16.31 5.20 -5.82
N GLN A 122 -15.78 4.66 -6.92
CA GLN A 122 -14.35 4.77 -7.26
C GLN A 122 -13.86 6.22 -7.32
N ASN A 123 -14.67 7.15 -7.82
CA ASN A 123 -14.30 8.57 -7.86
C ASN A 123 -14.13 9.16 -6.46
N ASN A 124 -14.96 8.79 -5.50
CA ASN A 124 -14.81 9.21 -4.10
C ASN A 124 -13.57 8.54 -3.47
N SER A 125 -13.33 7.26 -3.75
CA SER A 125 -12.11 6.57 -3.28
C SER A 125 -10.84 7.24 -3.80
N ILE A 126 -10.81 7.66 -5.07
CA ILE A 126 -9.70 8.43 -5.65
C ILE A 126 -9.58 9.80 -4.98
N ALA A 127 -10.68 10.53 -4.82
CA ALA A 127 -10.69 11.85 -4.17
C ALA A 127 -10.23 11.76 -2.70
N ASN A 128 -10.63 10.71 -1.97
CA ASN A 128 -10.16 10.41 -0.62
C ASN A 128 -8.63 10.24 -0.59
N LEU A 129 -8.05 9.43 -1.48
CA LEU A 129 -6.60 9.21 -1.56
C LEU A 129 -5.85 10.47 -1.99
N GLN A 130 -6.39 11.27 -2.92
CA GLN A 130 -5.85 12.59 -3.25
C GLN A 130 -5.91 13.54 -2.06
N GLY A 131 -6.97 13.47 -1.25
CA GLY A 131 -7.09 14.17 0.03
C GLY A 131 -5.98 13.78 1.00
N ALA A 132 -5.63 12.49 1.08
CA ALA A 132 -4.50 12.00 1.89
C ALA A 132 -3.16 12.56 1.40
N VAL A 133 -2.91 12.58 0.09
CA VAL A 133 -1.71 13.20 -0.51
C VAL A 133 -1.66 14.70 -0.15
N LYS A 134 -2.77 15.41 -0.35
CA LYS A 134 -2.88 16.83 -0.01
C LYS A 134 -2.63 17.10 1.48
N TYR A 135 -3.22 16.30 2.35
CA TYR A 135 -3.00 16.41 3.80
C TYR A 135 -1.52 16.29 4.16
N LEU A 136 -0.83 15.27 3.62
CA LEU A 136 0.60 15.07 3.84
C LEU A 136 1.43 16.21 3.23
N SER A 137 1.11 16.68 2.04
CA SER A 137 1.86 17.76 1.37
C SER A 137 1.84 19.10 2.14
N LEU A 138 0.80 19.33 2.94
CA LEU A 138 0.64 20.52 3.78
C LEU A 138 1.24 20.34 5.19
N ALA A 139 1.65 19.13 5.57
CA ALA A 139 2.21 18.88 6.88
C ALA A 139 3.62 19.50 7.00
N PRO A 140 3.93 20.26 8.09
CA PRO A 140 5.17 21.02 8.19
C PRO A 140 6.43 20.16 8.22
N ASN A 141 6.32 18.91 8.68
CA ASN A 141 7.41 17.94 8.77
C ASN A 141 7.52 17.02 7.54
N VAL A 142 6.74 17.24 6.48
CA VAL A 142 6.77 16.42 5.25
C VAL A 142 7.45 17.17 4.11
N ASP A 143 8.32 16.48 3.39
CA ASP A 143 8.77 16.88 2.07
C ASP A 143 7.69 16.54 1.05
N SER A 144 6.97 17.56 0.60
CA SER A 144 5.85 17.41 -0.34
C SER A 144 6.25 16.85 -1.71
N THR A 145 7.52 16.85 -2.05
CA THR A 145 8.05 16.25 -3.29
C THR A 145 8.34 14.74 -3.14
N LYS A 146 8.32 14.22 -1.91
CA LYS A 146 8.68 12.84 -1.56
C LYS A 146 7.51 12.05 -0.98
N ILE A 147 6.32 12.16 -1.61
CA ILE A 147 5.13 11.41 -1.19
C ILE A 147 4.95 10.19 -2.08
N THR A 148 4.86 9.00 -1.48
CA THR A 148 4.70 7.71 -2.14
C THR A 148 3.35 7.10 -1.81
N SER A 149 2.74 6.33 -2.72
CA SER A 149 1.61 5.46 -2.43
C SER A 149 2.07 4.00 -2.24
N LEU A 150 1.50 3.31 -1.26
CA LEU A 150 1.80 1.91 -0.98
C LEU A 150 0.53 1.19 -0.51
N GLY A 151 0.24 0.01 -1.09
CA GLY A 151 -0.93 -0.75 -0.70
C GLY A 151 -0.84 -2.24 -1.03
N TRP A 152 -1.69 -3.03 -0.38
CA TRP A 152 -1.79 -4.49 -0.52
C TRP A 152 -3.17 -4.90 -1.01
N CYS A 153 -3.28 -5.93 -1.83
CA CYS A 153 -4.55 -6.50 -2.29
C CYS A 153 -5.45 -5.41 -2.92
N PHE A 154 -6.64 -5.20 -2.37
CA PHE A 154 -7.52 -4.07 -2.71
C PHE A 154 -6.75 -2.73 -2.67
N GLY A 155 -6.01 -2.47 -1.60
CA GLY A 155 -5.19 -1.26 -1.45
C GLY A 155 -4.06 -1.15 -2.48
N GLY A 156 -3.49 -2.26 -2.94
CA GLY A 156 -2.53 -2.28 -4.05
C GLY A 156 -3.16 -1.81 -5.36
N GLY A 157 -4.39 -2.27 -5.65
CA GLY A 157 -5.17 -1.76 -6.78
C GLY A 157 -5.51 -0.27 -6.64
N GLN A 158 -5.86 0.19 -5.43
CA GLN A 158 -6.14 1.60 -5.16
C GLN A 158 -4.87 2.47 -5.21
N SER A 159 -3.70 1.95 -4.84
CA SER A 159 -2.40 2.62 -5.02
C SER A 159 -2.14 2.91 -6.51
N LEU A 160 -2.42 1.94 -7.37
CA LEU A 160 -2.32 2.14 -8.83
C LEU A 160 -3.38 3.14 -9.33
N GLN A 161 -4.63 3.08 -8.83
CA GLN A 161 -5.66 4.05 -9.20
C GLN A 161 -5.29 5.48 -8.77
N LEU A 162 -4.72 5.66 -7.59
CA LEU A 162 -4.19 6.95 -7.17
C LEU A 162 -3.11 7.44 -8.15
N ALA A 163 -2.14 6.58 -8.52
CA ALA A 163 -1.09 6.93 -9.47
C ALA A 163 -1.66 7.38 -10.83
N LEU A 164 -2.68 6.70 -11.34
CA LEU A 164 -3.32 7.04 -12.61
C LEU A 164 -4.09 8.38 -12.59
N ASN A 165 -4.31 8.95 -11.40
CA ASN A 165 -5.09 10.18 -11.19
C ASN A 165 -4.32 11.26 -10.41
N SER A 166 -2.98 11.18 -10.35
CA SER A 166 -2.13 12.11 -9.57
C SER A 166 -1.27 13.03 -10.45
N GLN A 167 -1.73 13.38 -11.64
CA GLN A 167 -0.95 14.24 -12.57
C GLN A 167 -0.81 15.67 -12.04
N GLU A 168 -1.80 16.19 -11.30
CA GLU A 168 -1.75 17.50 -10.67
C GLU A 168 -0.88 17.54 -9.40
N HIS A 169 -0.77 16.39 -8.71
CA HIS A 169 0.05 16.19 -7.53
C HIS A 169 0.88 14.92 -7.70
N PRO A 170 1.96 14.96 -8.50
CA PRO A 170 2.77 13.80 -8.80
C PRO A 170 3.32 13.12 -7.54
N LEU A 171 3.31 11.79 -7.54
CA LEU A 171 3.93 11.00 -6.48
C LEU A 171 5.44 10.86 -6.74
N ALA A 172 6.22 10.61 -5.69
CA ALA A 172 7.62 10.25 -5.83
C ALA A 172 7.79 8.78 -6.28
N ALA A 173 6.87 7.91 -5.87
CA ALA A 173 6.85 6.50 -6.25
C ALA A 173 5.46 5.89 -6.03
N THR A 174 5.21 4.72 -6.62
CA THR A 174 4.00 3.91 -6.41
C THR A 174 4.39 2.47 -6.12
N ILE A 175 3.86 1.89 -5.06
CA ILE A 175 4.15 0.53 -4.61
C ILE A 175 2.84 -0.25 -4.48
N LEU A 176 2.81 -1.44 -5.08
CA LEU A 176 1.66 -2.33 -4.99
C LEU A 176 2.08 -3.78 -4.74
N TYR A 177 1.51 -4.37 -3.71
CA TYR A 177 1.60 -5.79 -3.42
C TYR A 177 0.33 -6.48 -3.89
N TYR A 178 0.46 -7.42 -4.80
CA TYR A 178 -0.66 -8.21 -5.35
C TYR A 178 -1.94 -7.37 -5.55
N GLY A 179 -1.75 -6.17 -6.15
CA GLY A 179 -2.81 -5.17 -6.33
C GLY A 179 -3.88 -5.61 -7.32
N THR A 180 -5.15 -5.58 -6.90
CA THR A 180 -6.28 -5.98 -7.75
C THR A 180 -7.43 -4.97 -7.67
N PRO A 181 -8.09 -4.63 -8.81
CA PRO A 181 -7.74 -5.02 -10.18
C PRO A 181 -6.44 -4.38 -10.66
N LEU A 182 -5.69 -5.12 -11.47
CA LEU A 182 -4.47 -4.62 -12.10
C LEU A 182 -4.80 -3.95 -13.43
N VAL A 183 -4.38 -2.69 -13.60
CA VAL A 183 -4.49 -1.98 -14.88
C VAL A 183 -3.29 -2.33 -15.74
N THR A 184 -3.54 -2.85 -16.94
CA THR A 184 -2.48 -3.35 -17.83
C THR A 184 -2.38 -2.61 -19.17
N ASP A 185 -3.34 -1.73 -19.49
CA ASP A 185 -3.31 -1.01 -20.75
C ASP A 185 -2.27 0.12 -20.73
N LYS A 186 -1.52 0.20 -21.81
CA LYS A 186 -0.41 1.14 -21.97
C LYS A 186 -0.86 2.60 -21.91
N GLN A 187 -2.04 2.93 -22.46
CA GLN A 187 -2.52 4.31 -22.51
C GLN A 187 -2.77 4.85 -21.10
N SER A 188 -3.44 4.08 -20.24
CA SER A 188 -3.66 4.44 -18.83
C SER A 188 -2.34 4.56 -18.08
N LEU A 189 -1.47 3.54 -18.18
CA LEU A 189 -0.21 3.50 -17.47
C LEU A 189 0.74 4.63 -17.88
N SER A 190 0.70 5.11 -19.13
CA SER A 190 1.55 6.20 -19.61
C SER A 190 1.35 7.53 -18.88
N LYS A 191 0.28 7.67 -18.08
CA LYS A 191 0.04 8.83 -17.19
C LYS A 191 1.01 8.87 -16.01
N ILE A 192 1.56 7.72 -15.58
CA ILE A 192 2.53 7.61 -14.48
C ILE A 192 3.88 8.11 -14.98
N LYS A 193 4.55 8.99 -14.20
CA LYS A 193 5.84 9.59 -14.56
C LYS A 193 6.94 9.34 -13.53
N TRP A 194 6.68 8.49 -12.55
CA TRP A 194 7.56 8.14 -11.43
C TRP A 194 7.74 6.63 -11.34
N PRO A 195 8.74 6.17 -10.56
CA PRO A 195 9.01 4.73 -10.41
C PRO A 195 7.84 3.94 -9.81
N VAL A 196 7.70 2.69 -10.28
CA VAL A 196 6.67 1.75 -9.83
C VAL A 196 7.32 0.46 -9.32
N LEU A 197 6.97 0.03 -8.11
CA LEU A 197 7.30 -1.29 -7.56
C LEU A 197 6.06 -2.17 -7.53
N GLY A 198 6.14 -3.35 -8.15
CA GLY A 198 5.11 -4.38 -8.11
C GLY A 198 5.62 -5.68 -7.49
N ILE A 199 4.87 -6.21 -6.53
CA ILE A 199 5.17 -7.44 -5.78
C ILE A 199 4.03 -8.44 -6.00
N PHE A 200 4.32 -9.62 -6.55
CA PHE A 200 3.32 -10.60 -6.95
C PHE A 200 3.74 -12.03 -6.60
N GLY A 201 2.77 -12.94 -6.46
CA GLY A 201 3.00 -14.38 -6.36
C GLY A 201 2.64 -15.09 -7.67
N ASP A 202 3.37 -16.14 -8.04
CA ASP A 202 3.10 -16.91 -9.27
C ASP A 202 1.90 -17.87 -9.14
N LYS A 203 1.42 -18.10 -7.90
CA LYS A 203 0.23 -18.88 -7.58
C LYS A 203 -0.98 -18.03 -7.22
N ASP A 204 -0.93 -16.72 -7.51
CA ASP A 204 -2.04 -15.83 -7.27
C ASP A 204 -3.15 -16.06 -8.31
N GLU A 205 -4.25 -16.69 -7.87
CA GLU A 205 -5.41 -16.96 -8.75
C GLU A 205 -6.24 -15.69 -9.04
N ALA A 206 -6.12 -14.65 -8.20
CA ALA A 206 -6.80 -13.38 -8.40
C ALA A 206 -6.09 -12.48 -9.41
N ILE A 207 -4.78 -12.69 -9.63
CA ILE A 207 -3.96 -11.92 -10.57
C ILE A 207 -3.12 -12.89 -11.42
N PRO A 208 -3.67 -13.39 -12.53
CA PRO A 208 -2.96 -14.34 -13.40
C PRO A 208 -1.63 -13.79 -13.89
N MET A 209 -0.61 -14.65 -14.00
CA MET A 209 0.72 -14.27 -14.46
C MET A 209 0.73 -13.57 -15.83
N GLY A 210 -0.27 -13.84 -16.67
CA GLY A 210 -0.47 -13.12 -17.93
C GLY A 210 -0.70 -11.62 -17.72
N GLU A 211 -1.51 -11.24 -16.71
CA GLU A 211 -1.77 -9.83 -16.37
C GLU A 211 -0.52 -9.17 -15.78
N VAL A 212 0.22 -9.85 -14.89
CA VAL A 212 1.47 -9.34 -14.32
C VAL A 212 2.50 -9.06 -15.42
N ASN A 213 2.65 -10.00 -16.38
CA ASN A 213 3.56 -9.84 -17.51
C ASN A 213 3.10 -8.70 -18.45
N GLN A 214 1.80 -8.57 -18.69
CA GLN A 214 1.26 -7.47 -19.48
C GLN A 214 1.48 -6.13 -18.79
N PHE A 215 1.26 -6.04 -17.48
CA PHE A 215 1.53 -4.84 -16.68
C PHE A 215 2.99 -4.40 -16.80
N ARG A 216 3.94 -5.31 -16.57
CA ARG A 216 5.38 -5.05 -16.73
C ARG A 216 5.73 -4.59 -18.15
N THR A 217 5.18 -5.26 -19.16
CA THR A 217 5.40 -4.92 -20.56
C THR A 217 4.92 -3.51 -20.88
N SER A 218 3.71 -3.15 -20.41
CA SER A 218 3.11 -1.84 -20.64
C SER A 218 3.86 -0.72 -19.93
N LEU A 219 4.35 -0.95 -18.69
CA LEU A 219 5.23 -0.01 -17.98
C LEU A 219 6.52 0.24 -18.78
N ASN A 220 7.20 -0.83 -19.23
CA ASN A 220 8.42 -0.73 -20.02
C ASN A 220 8.20 0.03 -21.34
N GLN A 221 7.13 -0.28 -22.05
CA GLN A 221 6.77 0.40 -23.30
C GLN A 221 6.39 1.86 -23.11
N SER A 222 6.00 2.26 -21.90
CA SER A 222 5.69 3.65 -21.54
C SER A 222 6.91 4.39 -21.00
N GLY A 223 8.09 3.74 -20.94
CA GLY A 223 9.32 4.33 -20.41
C GLY A 223 9.31 4.56 -18.90
N ILE A 224 8.43 3.88 -18.17
CA ILE A 224 8.29 4.04 -16.72
C ILE A 224 9.34 3.16 -16.04
N ILE A 225 10.15 3.75 -15.16
CA ILE A 225 11.06 3.00 -14.28
C ILE A 225 10.23 2.07 -13.42
N ASN A 226 10.52 0.76 -13.46
CA ASN A 226 9.77 -0.19 -12.68
C ASN A 226 10.64 -1.37 -12.19
N GLU A 227 10.26 -1.90 -11.04
CA GLU A 227 10.78 -3.13 -10.46
C GLU A 227 9.60 -4.07 -10.20
N ILE A 228 9.50 -5.18 -10.93
CA ILE A 228 8.43 -6.16 -10.79
C ILE A 228 9.02 -7.46 -10.29
N HIS A 229 8.71 -7.79 -9.04
CA HIS A 229 9.17 -9.00 -8.37
C HIS A 229 8.05 -10.04 -8.28
N ILE A 230 8.36 -11.26 -8.73
CA ILE A 230 7.45 -12.39 -8.74
C ILE A 230 8.03 -13.47 -7.82
N TYR A 231 7.26 -13.87 -6.81
CA TYR A 231 7.64 -14.88 -5.85
C TYR A 231 7.05 -16.23 -6.23
N ASN A 232 7.92 -17.23 -6.36
CA ASN A 232 7.52 -18.58 -6.76
C ASN A 232 6.84 -19.32 -5.61
N GLY A 233 5.77 -20.04 -5.93
CA GLY A 233 5.07 -20.93 -5.01
C GLY A 233 4.13 -20.25 -4.03
N VAL A 234 3.96 -18.90 -4.09
CA VAL A 234 3.08 -18.16 -3.19
C VAL A 234 1.88 -17.58 -3.93
N GLY A 235 0.74 -17.52 -3.23
CA GLY A 235 -0.53 -17.04 -3.74
C GLY A 235 -0.85 -15.60 -3.31
N HIS A 236 -2.13 -15.23 -3.48
CA HIS A 236 -2.64 -13.93 -3.07
C HIS A 236 -2.45 -13.70 -1.56
N ALA A 237 -2.17 -12.47 -1.15
CA ALA A 237 -2.01 -12.06 0.25
C ALA A 237 -0.87 -12.77 1.02
N PHE A 238 0.16 -13.28 0.32
CA PHE A 238 1.28 -13.99 0.95
C PHE A 238 2.04 -13.14 1.98
N ALA A 239 1.96 -11.81 1.88
CA ALA A 239 2.62 -10.89 2.80
C ALA A 239 1.73 -10.47 3.99
N ASN A 240 0.55 -11.05 4.17
CA ASN A 240 -0.34 -10.78 5.30
C ASN A 240 -0.12 -11.80 6.42
N PRO A 241 0.47 -11.42 7.58
CA PRO A 241 0.75 -12.35 8.68
C PRO A 241 -0.49 -12.98 9.32
N SER A 242 -1.67 -12.37 9.11
CA SER A 242 -2.95 -12.88 9.63
C SER A 242 -3.64 -13.84 8.66
N GLY A 243 -3.14 -13.97 7.42
CA GLY A 243 -3.74 -14.78 6.37
C GLY A 243 -3.18 -16.20 6.31
N ASP A 244 -3.98 -17.14 5.75
CA ASP A 244 -3.57 -18.54 5.62
C ASP A 244 -2.47 -18.75 4.56
N ASN A 245 -2.35 -17.84 3.61
CA ASN A 245 -1.31 -17.84 2.57
C ASN A 245 0.01 -17.19 3.01
N TYR A 246 0.16 -16.83 4.29
CA TYR A 246 1.34 -16.12 4.77
C TYR A 246 2.63 -16.90 4.52
N ALA A 247 3.54 -16.26 3.78
CA ALA A 247 4.86 -16.79 3.44
C ALA A 247 5.94 -15.88 4.07
N PRO A 248 6.41 -16.19 5.31
CA PRO A 248 7.24 -15.27 6.08
C PRO A 248 8.58 -14.92 5.42
N LYS A 249 9.21 -15.87 4.72
CA LYS A 249 10.49 -15.66 4.02
C LYS A 249 10.33 -14.71 2.84
N GLU A 250 9.34 -14.97 2.00
CA GLU A 250 9.02 -14.15 0.81
C GLU A 250 8.53 -12.76 1.23
N THR A 251 7.78 -12.69 2.32
CA THR A 251 7.34 -11.42 2.92
C THR A 251 8.51 -10.57 3.39
N ALA A 252 9.47 -11.18 4.09
CA ALA A 252 10.65 -10.46 4.56
C ALA A 252 11.51 -9.95 3.40
N ASP A 253 11.71 -10.76 2.36
CA ASP A 253 12.44 -10.32 1.16
C ASP A 253 11.70 -9.22 0.39
N ALA A 254 10.38 -9.34 0.23
CA ALA A 254 9.54 -8.31 -0.41
C ALA A 254 9.60 -6.97 0.36
N TRP A 255 9.62 -7.04 1.68
CA TRP A 255 9.77 -5.85 2.51
C TRP A 255 11.15 -5.20 2.33
N GLN A 256 12.24 -5.97 2.30
CA GLN A 256 13.58 -5.45 2.02
C GLN A 256 13.67 -4.82 0.63
N LYS A 257 13.03 -5.40 -0.39
CA LYS A 257 12.94 -4.80 -1.73
C LYS A 257 12.17 -3.47 -1.70
N THR A 258 11.10 -3.40 -0.93
CA THR A 258 10.34 -2.15 -0.73
C THR A 258 11.20 -1.07 -0.09
N LEU A 259 11.95 -1.39 0.98
CA LEU A 259 12.83 -0.44 1.63
C LEU A 259 13.98 0.02 0.71
N SER A 260 14.56 -0.91 -0.04
CA SER A 260 15.63 -0.60 -1.02
C SER A 260 15.10 0.29 -2.15
N PHE A 261 13.89 0.04 -2.65
CA PHE A 261 13.23 0.85 -3.66
C PHE A 261 12.94 2.27 -3.14
N LEU A 262 12.38 2.39 -1.94
CA LEU A 262 12.13 3.69 -1.30
C LEU A 262 13.43 4.47 -1.07
N LYS A 263 14.48 3.80 -0.61
CA LYS A 263 15.80 4.42 -0.45
C LYS A 263 16.30 4.99 -1.76
N LYS A 264 16.32 4.19 -2.82
CA LYS A 264 16.86 4.54 -4.13
C LYS A 264 16.09 5.65 -4.83
N TYR A 265 14.76 5.62 -4.79
CA TYR A 265 13.92 6.47 -5.62
C TYR A 265 13.19 7.59 -4.87
N VAL A 266 13.24 7.60 -3.53
CA VAL A 266 12.54 8.60 -2.73
C VAL A 266 13.49 9.33 -1.77
N ILE A 267 14.44 8.62 -1.14
CA ILE A 267 15.32 9.23 -0.13
C ILE A 267 16.54 9.86 -0.81
N GLU A 268 17.21 9.13 -1.70
CA GLU A 268 18.49 9.51 -2.31
C GLU A 268 18.34 10.42 -3.56
N THR A 269 17.12 10.82 -3.89
CA THR A 269 16.82 11.72 -5.03
C THR A 269 16.76 13.20 -4.65
#